data_46a6d291b6f980a3187984fb5b0da63a
#
_entry.id   46a6d291b6f980a3187984fb5b0da63a
#
_cell.length_a   1.000
_cell.length_b   1.000
_cell.length_c   1.000
_cell.angle_alpha   90.00
_cell.angle_beta   90.00
_cell.angle_gamma   90.00
#
_symmetry.space_group_name_H-M   'P 1'
#
loop_
_entity.id
_entity.type
_entity.pdbx_description
1 polymer ?
#
loop_
_entity_poly.entity_id
_entity_poly.type
_entity_poly.pdbx_seq_one_letter_code
_entity_poly.pdbx_strand_id
1 'polypeptide(L)'
;LRRSSAASDVYKRQGQERNMPTWLAVVAHIKVEPATGDIEVKKLTAVVDCGKVVHPDGAMAQMESSMLWGLSLALHEGNLLEKGQVSRTNLNTYTPLRMHSVPELDIEFIPSDEIPVGLGEPGVVAVAPAIGNAVFNAVGIRLRELPMRQELLKEALS
;
A
#
# COMPACT_ATOMS: atom_id res chain seq x y z
N LEU A 1 -19.75 -4.47 -5.41
CA LEU A 1 -18.51 -4.15 -4.69
C LEU A 1 -18.22 -5.24 -3.65
N ARG A 2 -17.26 -6.10 -3.93
CA ARG A 2 -16.77 -6.99 -2.88
C ARG A 2 -15.77 -6.22 -2.01
N ARG A 3 -16.10 -6.09 -0.73
CA ARG A 3 -15.19 -5.54 0.27
C ARG A 3 -14.22 -6.63 0.69
N SER A 4 -12.94 -6.38 0.61
CA SER A 4 -11.94 -7.28 1.17
C SER A 4 -11.29 -6.60 2.36
N SER A 5 -11.31 -7.27 3.49
CA SER A 5 -10.50 -6.91 4.64
C SER A 5 -9.23 -7.77 4.62
N ALA A 6 -8.10 -7.15 4.49
CA ALA A 6 -6.83 -7.77 4.78
C ALA A 6 -6.32 -7.17 6.08
N ALA A 7 -6.35 -7.95 7.15
CA ALA A 7 -5.47 -7.66 8.25
C ALA A 7 -4.06 -7.80 7.69
N SER A 8 -3.38 -6.70 7.46
CA SER A 8 -1.99 -6.78 7.10
C SER A 8 -1.23 -7.24 8.33
N ASP A 9 -0.25 -8.03 8.08
CA ASP A 9 0.68 -8.49 9.08
C ASP A 9 1.26 -7.33 9.88
N VAL A 10 1.46 -7.61 11.14
CA VAL A 10 2.21 -6.77 12.03
C VAL A 10 3.54 -6.44 11.39
N TYR A 11 3.73 -5.18 11.04
CA TYR A 11 5.00 -4.71 10.57
C TYR A 11 5.97 -4.65 11.74
N LYS A 12 6.75 -5.69 11.88
CA LYS A 12 7.87 -5.72 12.79
C LYS A 12 9.12 -5.29 12.04
N ARG A 13 9.34 -3.97 11.89
CA ARG A 13 10.66 -3.51 11.51
C ARG A 13 11.57 -3.58 12.73
N GLN A 14 12.50 -4.48 12.70
CA GLN A 14 13.62 -4.51 13.63
C GLN A 14 14.68 -3.50 13.17
N GLY A 15 14.49 -2.25 13.51
CA GLY A 15 15.62 -1.38 13.74
C GLY A 15 16.14 -1.74 15.13
N GLN A 16 17.41 -2.07 15.26
CA GLN A 16 18.00 -2.55 16.52
C GLN A 16 17.99 -1.53 17.67
N GLU A 17 17.51 -0.31 17.46
CA GLU A 17 17.56 0.74 18.46
C GLU A 17 16.33 0.86 19.36
N ARG A 18 15.18 0.28 19.00
CA ARG A 18 13.97 0.28 19.83
C ARG A 18 13.16 -0.99 19.63
N ASN A 19 12.98 -1.75 20.68
CA ASN A 19 12.14 -2.96 20.69
C ASN A 19 10.62 -2.68 20.60
N MET A 20 10.22 -1.51 20.10
CA MET A 20 8.82 -1.11 20.03
C MET A 20 8.41 -0.87 18.58
N PRO A 21 7.68 -1.80 17.98
CA PRO A 21 7.19 -1.66 16.62
C PRO A 21 6.00 -0.72 16.55
N THR A 22 5.80 -0.05 15.42
CA THR A 22 4.51 0.51 15.04
C THR A 22 3.62 -0.63 14.57
N TRP A 23 2.40 -0.71 15.11
CA TRP A 23 1.41 -1.67 14.70
C TRP A 23 0.45 -1.02 13.70
N LEU A 24 0.15 -1.74 12.63
CA LEU A 24 -0.67 -1.20 11.56
C LEU A 24 -1.56 -2.28 10.96
N ALA A 25 -2.85 -1.96 10.83
CA ALA A 25 -3.79 -2.73 10.03
C ALA A 25 -4.32 -1.87 8.88
N VAL A 26 -4.34 -2.42 7.66
CA VAL A 26 -4.84 -1.72 6.46
C VAL A 26 -5.91 -2.54 5.78
N VAL A 27 -7.00 -1.88 5.39
CA VAL A 27 -8.08 -2.42 4.56
C VAL A 27 -8.13 -1.67 3.25
N ALA A 28 -8.10 -2.39 2.12
CA ALA A 28 -8.27 -1.81 0.80
C ALA A 28 -9.67 -2.09 0.24
N HIS A 29 -10.35 -1.03 -0.19
CA HIS A 29 -11.57 -1.12 -0.98
C HIS A 29 -11.22 -0.88 -2.44
N ILE A 30 -11.41 -1.89 -3.26
CA ILE A 30 -11.03 -1.85 -4.66
C ILE A 30 -12.19 -2.18 -5.60
N LYS A 31 -12.04 -1.78 -6.85
CA LYS A 31 -12.80 -2.28 -7.98
C LYS A 31 -11.84 -2.94 -8.94
N VAL A 32 -12.14 -4.15 -9.39
CA VAL A 32 -11.42 -4.82 -10.47
C VAL A 32 -12.30 -4.82 -11.71
N GLU A 33 -11.72 -4.46 -12.85
CA GLU A 33 -12.37 -4.58 -14.16
C GLU A 33 -11.83 -5.84 -14.87
N PRO A 34 -12.59 -6.94 -14.91
CA PRO A 34 -12.06 -8.21 -15.41
C PRO A 34 -11.64 -8.20 -16.88
N ALA A 35 -12.33 -7.39 -17.71
CA ALA A 35 -12.04 -7.32 -19.13
C ALA A 35 -10.68 -6.71 -19.45
N THR A 36 -10.22 -5.79 -18.62
CA THR A 36 -8.94 -5.07 -18.79
C THR A 36 -7.87 -5.50 -17.82
N GLY A 37 -8.23 -6.06 -16.66
CA GLY A 37 -7.34 -6.34 -15.55
C GLY A 37 -7.02 -5.11 -14.69
N ASP A 38 -7.75 -4.00 -14.88
CA ASP A 38 -7.53 -2.76 -14.13
C ASP A 38 -7.94 -2.91 -12.66
N ILE A 39 -7.11 -2.36 -11.78
CA ILE A 39 -7.31 -2.35 -10.32
C ILE A 39 -7.45 -0.91 -9.87
N GLU A 40 -8.66 -0.48 -9.58
CA GLU A 40 -8.94 0.84 -9.03
C GLU A 40 -9.07 0.76 -7.51
N VAL A 41 -8.20 1.44 -6.78
CA VAL A 41 -8.32 1.57 -5.33
C VAL A 41 -9.24 2.76 -5.02
N LYS A 42 -10.36 2.50 -4.36
CA LYS A 42 -11.35 3.50 -4.02
C LYS A 42 -11.10 4.14 -2.66
N LYS A 43 -10.68 3.31 -1.69
CA LYS A 43 -10.43 3.75 -0.32
C LYS A 43 -9.39 2.85 0.34
N LEU A 44 -8.54 3.46 1.14
CA LEU A 44 -7.65 2.78 2.08
C LEU A 44 -8.03 3.22 3.49
N THR A 45 -8.35 2.26 4.34
CA THR A 45 -8.59 2.50 5.77
C THR A 45 -7.44 1.91 6.56
N ALA A 46 -6.88 2.69 7.48
CA ALA A 46 -5.79 2.27 8.34
C ALA A 46 -6.07 2.55 9.81
N VAL A 47 -5.69 1.61 10.68
CA VAL A 47 -5.64 1.81 12.13
C VAL A 47 -4.21 1.62 12.58
N VAL A 48 -3.70 2.59 13.33
CA VAL A 48 -2.28 2.71 13.66
C VAL A 48 -2.09 2.82 15.17
N ASP A 49 -1.23 1.97 15.73
CA ASP A 49 -0.70 2.14 17.08
C ASP A 49 0.79 2.46 16.98
N CYS A 50 1.13 3.70 17.26
CA CYS A 50 2.50 4.22 17.23
C CYS A 50 2.95 4.76 18.59
N GLY A 51 2.28 4.36 19.68
CA GLY A 51 2.44 5.00 20.96
C GLY A 51 1.83 6.41 20.98
N LYS A 52 2.32 7.26 21.84
CA LYS A 52 1.78 8.62 22.00
C LYS A 52 1.99 9.47 20.75
N VAL A 53 0.90 9.97 20.18
CA VAL A 53 0.94 10.92 19.07
C VAL A 53 1.24 12.32 19.62
N VAL A 54 2.46 12.80 19.41
CA VAL A 54 2.91 14.12 19.94
C VAL A 54 2.43 15.26 19.04
N HIS A 55 2.39 15.05 17.73
CA HIS A 55 1.97 16.05 16.73
C HIS A 55 0.96 15.42 15.75
N PRO A 56 -0.36 15.53 16.00
CA PRO A 56 -1.38 14.83 15.22
C PRO A 56 -1.34 15.11 13.72
N ASP A 57 -1.22 16.37 13.30
CA ASP A 57 -1.20 16.74 11.88
C ASP A 57 0.04 16.16 11.18
N GLY A 58 1.19 16.20 11.85
CA GLY A 58 2.41 15.61 11.32
C GLY A 58 2.34 14.07 11.24
N ALA A 59 1.72 13.43 12.22
CA ALA A 59 1.48 11.99 12.22
C ALA A 59 0.54 11.59 11.07
N MET A 60 -0.53 12.34 10.87
CA MET A 60 -1.47 12.14 9.77
C MET A 60 -0.77 12.27 8.42
N ALA A 61 -0.04 13.35 8.19
CA ALA A 61 0.70 13.59 6.95
C ALA A 61 1.73 12.48 6.65
N GLN A 62 2.39 11.94 7.66
CA GLN A 62 3.32 10.82 7.51
C GLN A 62 2.59 9.55 7.06
N MET A 63 1.47 9.23 7.68
CA MET A 63 0.69 8.04 7.32
C MET A 63 0.08 8.17 5.92
N GLU A 64 -0.54 9.31 5.59
CA GLU A 64 -1.07 9.57 4.24
C GLU A 64 0.02 9.41 3.18
N SER A 65 1.16 10.06 3.37
CA SER A 65 2.30 9.99 2.46
C SER A 65 2.81 8.57 2.27
N SER A 66 3.04 7.84 3.37
CA SER A 66 3.55 6.47 3.31
C SER A 66 2.58 5.50 2.65
N MET A 67 1.27 5.65 2.89
CA MET A 67 0.24 4.83 2.25
C MET A 67 0.13 5.10 0.75
N LEU A 68 0.20 6.37 0.33
CA LEU A 68 0.20 6.74 -1.09
C LEU A 68 1.45 6.26 -1.80
N TRP A 69 2.60 6.33 -1.14
CA TRP A 69 3.83 5.75 -1.68
C TRP A 69 3.71 4.23 -1.81
N GLY A 70 3.21 3.55 -0.79
CA GLY A 70 2.94 2.11 -0.85
C GLY A 70 1.98 1.73 -1.98
N LEU A 71 0.95 2.53 -2.23
CA LEU A 71 0.03 2.37 -3.36
C LEU A 71 0.74 2.54 -4.70
N SER A 72 1.59 3.57 -4.82
CA SER A 72 2.37 3.81 -6.02
C SER A 72 3.28 2.63 -6.37
N LEU A 73 4.01 2.10 -5.38
CA LEU A 73 4.83 0.91 -5.53
C LEU A 73 4.01 -0.35 -5.84
N ALA A 74 2.82 -0.47 -5.28
CA ALA A 74 1.98 -1.64 -5.47
C ALA A 74 1.43 -1.76 -6.89
N LEU A 75 1.09 -0.65 -7.55
CA LEU A 75 0.36 -0.66 -8.82
C LEU A 75 1.11 -0.02 -9.99
N HIS A 76 2.00 0.95 -9.75
CA HIS A 76 2.54 1.81 -10.81
C HIS A 76 4.04 1.72 -10.96
N GLU A 77 4.78 1.77 -9.85
CA GLU A 77 6.23 1.93 -9.89
C GLU A 77 6.94 0.58 -10.04
N GLY A 78 7.77 0.47 -11.05
CA GLY A 78 8.62 -0.69 -11.27
C GLY A 78 9.63 -0.44 -12.37
N ASN A 79 10.83 -0.91 -12.16
CA ASN A 79 11.87 -0.93 -13.18
C ASN A 79 12.24 -2.36 -13.51
N LEU A 80 12.28 -2.69 -14.81
CA LEU A 80 12.76 -3.96 -15.29
C LEU A 80 14.24 -3.84 -15.63
N LEU A 81 14.98 -4.90 -15.35
CA LEU A 81 16.36 -5.04 -15.80
C LEU A 81 16.37 -5.84 -17.10
N GLU A 82 16.75 -5.19 -18.19
CA GLU A 82 16.88 -5.79 -19.51
C GLU A 82 18.34 -5.79 -19.92
N LYS A 83 18.92 -6.96 -20.17
CA LYS A 83 20.34 -7.12 -20.56
C LYS A 83 21.31 -6.42 -19.59
N GLY A 84 21.00 -6.42 -18.28
CA GLY A 84 21.83 -5.80 -17.26
C GLY A 84 21.68 -4.29 -17.12
N GLN A 85 20.72 -3.68 -17.79
CA GLN A 85 20.43 -2.24 -17.72
C GLN A 85 19.01 -1.99 -17.25
N VAL A 86 18.78 -0.85 -16.59
CA VAL A 86 17.45 -0.40 -16.21
C VAL A 86 16.68 0.01 -17.46
N SER A 87 15.48 -0.54 -17.67
CA SER A 87 14.67 -0.29 -18.88
C SER A 87 14.10 1.13 -18.92
N ARG A 88 13.79 1.72 -17.76
CA ARG A 88 13.23 3.08 -17.65
C ARG A 88 14.33 4.07 -17.27
N THR A 89 14.89 4.74 -18.26
CA THR A 89 16.04 5.64 -18.09
C THR A 89 15.66 7.12 -17.96
N ASN A 90 14.40 7.47 -18.19
CA ASN A 90 13.92 8.86 -18.18
C ASN A 90 12.61 9.00 -17.41
N LEU A 91 12.36 10.18 -16.85
CA LEU A 91 11.14 10.51 -16.10
C LEU A 91 9.85 10.43 -16.94
N ASN A 92 9.94 10.52 -18.27
CA ASN A 92 8.78 10.35 -19.15
C ASN A 92 8.32 8.87 -19.26
N THR A 93 9.16 7.93 -18.90
CA THR A 93 8.86 6.50 -18.90
C THR A 93 8.59 5.95 -17.48
N TYR A 94 8.86 6.75 -16.46
CA TYR A 94 8.58 6.44 -15.06
C TYR A 94 7.23 7.00 -14.64
N THR A 95 6.31 6.15 -14.24
CA THR A 95 4.90 6.50 -13.99
C THR A 95 4.50 6.23 -12.55
N PRO A 96 4.79 7.13 -11.60
CA PRO A 96 4.27 7.02 -10.24
C PRO A 96 2.78 7.33 -10.18
N LEU A 97 2.15 7.08 -9.03
CA LEU A 97 0.78 7.47 -8.75
C LEU A 97 0.54 8.96 -9.08
N ARG A 98 -0.58 9.24 -9.73
CA ARG A 98 -0.99 10.60 -10.10
C ARG A 98 -2.15 11.07 -9.24
N MET A 99 -2.31 12.40 -9.09
CA MET A 99 -3.34 13.00 -8.25
C MET A 99 -4.76 12.52 -8.53
N HIS A 100 -5.09 12.26 -9.80
CA HIS A 100 -6.43 11.77 -10.20
C HIS A 100 -6.70 10.32 -9.78
N SER A 101 -5.66 9.57 -9.41
CA SER A 101 -5.77 8.17 -8.98
C SER A 101 -5.58 7.99 -7.47
N VAL A 102 -5.49 9.10 -6.72
CA VAL A 102 -5.40 9.07 -5.26
C VAL A 102 -6.76 8.63 -4.70
N PRO A 103 -6.81 7.55 -3.88
CA PRO A 103 -8.04 7.09 -3.24
C PRO A 103 -8.42 7.96 -2.05
N GLU A 104 -9.63 7.73 -1.53
CA GLU A 104 -9.99 8.20 -0.18
C GLU A 104 -9.08 7.52 0.86
N LEU A 105 -8.54 8.30 1.79
CA LEU A 105 -7.79 7.81 2.94
C LEU A 105 -8.58 8.02 4.22
N ASP A 106 -8.62 6.99 5.06
CA ASP A 106 -9.31 6.99 6.35
C ASP A 106 -8.36 6.37 7.38
N ILE A 107 -7.76 7.22 8.21
CA ILE A 107 -6.67 6.84 9.10
C ILE A 107 -7.06 7.17 10.54
N GLU A 108 -6.98 6.17 11.41
CA GLU A 108 -7.25 6.30 12.83
C GLU A 108 -6.01 5.91 13.65
N PHE A 109 -5.66 6.75 14.62
CA PHE A 109 -4.62 6.44 15.60
C PHE A 109 -5.24 5.90 16.87
N ILE A 110 -4.73 4.79 17.36
CA ILE A 110 -5.11 4.24 18.66
C ILE A 110 -4.54 5.16 19.75
N PRO A 111 -5.39 5.71 20.65
CA PRO A 111 -4.89 6.48 21.77
C PRO A 111 -3.96 5.64 22.66
N SER A 112 -2.77 6.16 22.92
CA SER A 112 -1.75 5.46 23.69
C SER A 112 -0.86 6.45 24.44
N ASP A 113 -0.42 6.09 25.63
CA ASP A 113 0.59 6.81 26.42
C ASP A 113 1.97 6.15 26.35
N GLU A 114 2.11 5.10 25.55
CA GLU A 114 3.38 4.42 25.31
C GLU A 114 4.39 5.32 24.58
N ILE A 115 5.64 4.93 24.60
CA ILE A 115 6.73 5.69 23.97
C ILE A 115 6.45 5.84 22.46
N PRO A 116 6.54 7.08 21.92
CA PRO A 116 6.35 7.33 20.50
C PRO A 116 7.31 6.52 19.62
N VAL A 117 6.80 5.95 18.54
CA VAL A 117 7.58 5.23 17.54
C VAL A 117 7.39 5.83 16.15
N GLY A 118 8.21 5.41 15.17
CA GLY A 118 8.26 6.02 13.84
C GLY A 118 7.02 5.77 12.99
N LEU A 119 6.61 6.77 12.21
CA LEU A 119 5.47 6.73 11.30
C LEU A 119 5.84 6.91 9.81
N GLY A 120 7.12 7.09 9.48
CA GLY A 120 7.52 7.41 8.11
C GLY A 120 7.34 6.29 7.09
N GLU A 121 7.46 5.02 7.52
CA GLU A 121 7.48 3.88 6.60
C GLU A 121 6.36 2.83 6.80
N PRO A 122 5.66 2.75 7.93
CA PRO A 122 4.73 1.64 8.16
C PRO A 122 3.67 1.49 7.09
N GLY A 123 3.12 2.59 6.60
CA GLY A 123 2.09 2.59 5.55
C GLY A 123 2.57 1.99 4.22
N VAL A 124 3.86 2.15 3.87
CA VAL A 124 4.42 1.65 2.60
C VAL A 124 4.25 0.14 2.47
N VAL A 125 4.57 -0.60 3.54
CA VAL A 125 4.63 -2.08 3.47
C VAL A 125 3.28 -2.75 3.59
N ALA A 126 2.29 -2.09 4.20
CA ALA A 126 1.00 -2.69 4.47
C ALA A 126 0.00 -2.57 3.31
N VAL A 127 0.16 -1.58 2.44
CA VAL A 127 -0.79 -1.29 1.35
C VAL A 127 -0.78 -2.37 0.26
N ALA A 128 0.40 -2.79 -0.21
CA ALA A 128 0.49 -3.81 -1.26
C ALA A 128 -0.18 -5.14 -0.87
N PRO A 129 0.07 -5.74 0.32
CA PRO A 129 -0.62 -6.95 0.72
C PRO A 129 -2.14 -6.74 0.93
N ALA A 130 -2.57 -5.56 1.39
CA ALA A 130 -4.00 -5.25 1.50
C ALA A 130 -4.69 -5.27 0.12
N ILE A 131 -4.08 -4.63 -0.88
CA ILE A 131 -4.58 -4.65 -2.26
C ILE A 131 -4.57 -6.07 -2.83
N GLY A 132 -3.47 -6.81 -2.68
CA GLY A 132 -3.37 -8.19 -3.18
C GLY A 132 -4.43 -9.13 -2.59
N ASN A 133 -4.75 -8.97 -1.30
CA ASN A 133 -5.84 -9.72 -0.67
C ASN A 133 -7.21 -9.24 -1.16
N ALA A 134 -7.39 -7.95 -1.41
CA ALA A 134 -8.61 -7.40 -1.97
C ALA A 134 -8.87 -7.93 -3.39
N VAL A 135 -7.83 -8.01 -4.23
CA VAL A 135 -7.90 -8.62 -5.56
C VAL A 135 -8.31 -10.09 -5.47
N PHE A 136 -7.64 -10.85 -4.60
CA PHE A 136 -8.00 -12.26 -4.39
C PHE A 136 -9.46 -12.43 -3.96
N ASN A 137 -9.94 -11.62 -3.03
CA ASN A 137 -11.34 -11.67 -2.60
C ASN A 137 -12.33 -11.25 -3.70
N ALA A 138 -11.92 -10.35 -4.59
CA ALA A 138 -12.78 -9.87 -5.67
C ALA A 138 -12.91 -10.88 -6.83
N VAL A 139 -11.79 -11.49 -7.24
CA VAL A 139 -11.71 -12.30 -8.47
C VAL A 139 -11.08 -13.68 -8.30
N GLY A 140 -10.63 -14.05 -7.10
CA GLY A 140 -10.04 -15.34 -6.81
C GLY A 140 -8.59 -15.53 -7.27
N ILE A 141 -7.97 -14.49 -7.84
CA ILE A 141 -6.60 -14.54 -8.36
C ILE A 141 -5.61 -14.01 -7.31
N ARG A 142 -4.55 -14.77 -7.05
CA ARG A 142 -3.49 -14.40 -6.13
C ARG A 142 -2.30 -13.83 -6.87
N LEU A 143 -2.17 -12.50 -6.89
CA LEU A 143 -1.00 -11.82 -7.41
C LEU A 143 0.17 -11.92 -6.41
N ARG A 144 1.37 -12.24 -6.91
CA ARG A 144 2.58 -12.43 -6.09
C ARG A 144 3.78 -11.65 -6.63
N GLU A 145 3.55 -10.74 -7.55
CA GLU A 145 4.56 -9.91 -8.20
C GLU A 145 4.18 -8.44 -8.06
N LEU A 146 5.16 -7.57 -7.85
CA LEU A 146 4.99 -6.12 -7.79
C LEU A 146 5.77 -5.45 -8.94
N PRO A 147 5.23 -4.39 -9.51
CA PRO A 147 3.86 -3.89 -9.30
C PRO A 147 2.82 -4.92 -9.81
N MET A 148 1.61 -4.87 -9.23
CA MET A 148 0.48 -5.71 -9.65
C MET A 148 -0.06 -5.21 -10.98
N ARG A 149 0.65 -5.52 -12.06
CA ARG A 149 0.37 -5.01 -13.41
C ARG A 149 -0.96 -5.54 -13.94
N GLN A 150 -1.64 -4.67 -14.65
CA GLN A 150 -2.91 -4.93 -15.32
C GLN A 150 -2.83 -6.16 -16.24
N GLU A 151 -1.74 -6.30 -16.99
CA GLU A 151 -1.53 -7.41 -17.92
C GLU A 151 -1.49 -8.77 -17.21
N LEU A 152 -0.82 -8.83 -16.03
CA LEU A 152 -0.74 -10.06 -15.24
C LEU A 152 -2.11 -10.51 -14.74
N LEU A 153 -2.93 -9.56 -14.29
CA LEU A 153 -4.29 -9.88 -13.82
C LEU A 153 -5.19 -10.29 -14.98
N LYS A 154 -5.13 -9.58 -16.11
CA LYS A 154 -5.89 -9.91 -17.31
C LYS A 154 -5.58 -11.30 -17.83
N GLU A 155 -4.29 -11.66 -17.91
CA GLU A 155 -3.84 -12.99 -18.33
C GLU A 155 -4.34 -14.09 -17.40
N ALA A 156 -4.30 -13.84 -16.07
CA ALA A 156 -4.78 -14.81 -15.08
C ALA A 156 -6.31 -14.98 -15.05
N LEU A 157 -7.06 -14.02 -15.62
CA LEU A 157 -8.53 -14.06 -15.73
C LEU A 157 -9.03 -14.67 -17.04
N SER A 158 -8.16 -14.81 -18.05
CA SER A 158 -8.48 -15.40 -19.35
C SER A 158 -8.43 -16.93 -19.33
#